data_1d10d5b69c011ca64833a0f3640d8043
#
_entry.id   1d10d5b69c011ca64833a0f3640d8043
#
_cell.length_a   1.000
_cell.length_b   1.000
_cell.length_c   1.000
_cell.angle_alpha   90.00
_cell.angle_beta   90.00
_cell.angle_gamma   90.00
#
_symmetry.space_group_name_H-M   'P 1'
#
loop_
_entity.id
_entity.type
_entity.pdbx_description
1 polymer ?
#
loop_
_entity_poly.entity_id
_entity_poly.type
_entity_poly.pdbx_seq_one_letter_code
_entity_poly.pdbx_strand_id
1 'polypeptide(L)'
;VIVKTTSGAGMSIWHARLRMMVGMADFTQVLATRPDFDAEDREWLHHLVGDWQVIADLSFADLLLIVQDGDGHYVVAEQCRPSTVSTLRTEDVVGDRAPEDMIGELDAAMSSEVVFRSTVLRNVGKSTVCNVYAPVRHNGKTLGLVVRETNMATRESNGRNESESINAGKQLYEMIPRGQFPYTDSVMSQRHIARVSDGFIVLAEDGMVRYASPNAISCFRRLGSLVTMQGKLLSEVGTQLLHENDPLPESLPLVLSGKAAVDSELNANRSAVSMRSMPLYGTNGRTGAIILCRDVTELRRREEELQTKDATISEIHHRVKNNLQAVSALLRLQARKTKSEEVKKELEEAQRRVQTIAMVHEGLSQTADEIVDFDKVISNLLKMSVDLATMRDQHISIEYVGQFGMMPAQDATPLSLVLTELITNAVEHGFEGRKEGHIVISVGRSGANLNVVVEDDGSGLDHEEKNGMARSSGSGLGTQIINTFVTNDFGGSVHWEPRREGGTRVVLDMKLRAAQEE
;
A
#
# COMPACT_ATOMS: atom_id res chain seq x y z
N VAL A 1 -20.60 -9.02 16.14
CA VAL A 1 -19.66 -7.96 16.51
C VAL A 1 -19.13 -7.36 15.23
N ILE A 2 -19.48 -6.10 14.99
CA ILE A 2 -19.11 -5.35 13.77
C ILE A 2 -17.65 -4.88 13.95
N VAL A 3 -16.74 -5.37 13.12
CA VAL A 3 -15.39 -4.83 13.01
C VAL A 3 -15.37 -3.88 11.81
N LYS A 4 -15.25 -2.59 12.07
CA LYS A 4 -14.96 -1.57 11.04
C LYS A 4 -13.48 -1.72 10.61
N THR A 5 -13.26 -2.11 9.38
CA THR A 5 -11.96 -2.03 8.73
C THR A 5 -11.75 -0.60 8.22
N THR A 6 -10.84 0.14 8.82
CA THR A 6 -10.31 1.40 8.28
C THR A 6 -9.02 1.07 7.49
N SER A 7 -9.16 0.98 6.19
CA SER A 7 -8.03 0.96 5.26
C SER A 7 -7.73 2.41 4.85
N GLY A 8 -6.50 2.88 5.02
CA GLY A 8 -6.04 4.17 4.53
C GLY A 8 -5.05 4.93 5.42
N ALA A 9 -4.73 4.43 6.61
CA ALA A 9 -3.97 5.19 7.61
C ALA A 9 -2.48 4.81 7.76
N GLY A 10 -1.97 3.86 7.00
CA GLY A 10 -0.64 3.28 7.29
C GLY A 10 0.55 4.21 7.01
N MET A 11 0.54 4.98 5.94
CA MET A 11 1.68 5.85 5.57
C MET A 11 1.71 7.20 6.29
N SER A 12 0.57 7.74 6.68
CA SER A 12 0.47 8.99 7.44
C SER A 12 0.96 8.83 8.89
N ILE A 13 0.70 7.69 9.51
CA ILE A 13 1.06 7.42 10.92
C ILE A 13 2.57 7.30 11.13
N TRP A 14 3.33 6.80 10.15
CA TRP A 14 4.78 6.67 10.23
C TRP A 14 5.48 8.02 10.17
N HIS A 15 5.08 8.90 9.27
CA HIS A 15 5.61 10.27 9.19
C HIS A 15 5.22 11.10 10.43
N ALA A 16 3.98 10.95 10.94
CA ALA A 16 3.55 11.61 12.17
C ALA A 16 4.32 11.10 13.40
N ARG A 17 4.61 9.79 13.49
CA ARG A 17 5.40 9.23 14.60
C ARG A 17 6.87 9.67 14.58
N LEU A 18 7.48 9.79 13.39
CA LEU A 18 8.86 10.26 13.26
C LEU A 18 8.98 11.76 13.63
N ARG A 19 7.99 12.60 13.25
CA ARG A 19 7.93 14.02 13.60
C ARG A 19 7.62 14.25 15.09
N MET A 20 6.72 13.47 15.70
CA MET A 20 6.45 13.55 17.15
C MET A 20 7.68 13.26 18.04
N MET A 21 8.65 12.48 17.57
CA MET A 21 9.90 12.22 18.31
C MET A 21 10.87 13.41 18.31
N VAL A 22 10.68 14.42 17.42
CA VAL A 22 11.58 15.58 17.27
C VAL A 22 10.95 16.89 17.74
N GLY A 23 9.66 16.89 18.15
CA GLY A 23 8.97 18.09 18.63
C GLY A 23 8.65 19.14 17.57
N MET A 24 8.68 18.76 16.27
CA MET A 24 8.32 19.64 15.15
C MET A 24 6.81 19.68 14.98
N ALA A 25 6.25 20.87 14.79
CA ALA A 25 4.81 21.05 14.48
C ALA A 25 4.48 20.42 13.13
N ASP A 26 3.33 19.72 13.05
CA ASP A 26 2.79 19.19 11.79
C ASP A 26 1.78 20.18 11.21
N PHE A 27 1.69 20.27 9.86
CA PHE A 27 0.72 21.09 9.14
C PHE A 27 -0.70 20.97 9.71
N THR A 28 -1.15 19.74 9.99
CA THR A 28 -2.44 19.47 10.61
C THR A 28 -2.58 20.09 11.99
N GLN A 29 -1.51 20.15 12.78
CA GLN A 29 -1.51 20.76 14.11
C GLN A 29 -1.63 22.28 14.03
N VAL A 30 -0.92 22.91 13.10
CA VAL A 30 -1.02 24.37 12.87
C VAL A 30 -2.44 24.73 12.43
N LEU A 31 -3.05 23.97 11.51
CA LEU A 31 -4.44 24.22 11.09
C LEU A 31 -5.46 23.94 12.20
N ALA A 32 -5.16 23.08 13.16
CA ALA A 32 -6.03 22.81 14.30
C ALA A 32 -6.15 24.02 15.25
N THR A 33 -5.19 24.96 15.23
CA THR A 33 -5.28 26.22 16.00
C THR A 33 -6.29 27.22 15.44
N ARG A 34 -6.86 26.95 14.24
CA ARG A 34 -7.81 27.81 13.52
C ARG A 34 -9.23 27.23 13.59
N PRO A 35 -10.00 27.53 14.62
CA PRO A 35 -11.40 27.05 14.76
C PRO A 35 -12.35 27.62 13.72
N ASP A 36 -12.00 28.75 13.09
CA ASP A 36 -12.74 29.45 12.05
C ASP A 36 -12.58 28.80 10.65
N PHE A 37 -11.65 27.85 10.49
CA PHE A 37 -11.52 27.05 9.26
C PHE A 37 -12.48 25.87 9.31
N ASP A 38 -13.37 25.80 8.32
CA ASP A 38 -14.23 24.63 8.12
C ASP A 38 -13.48 23.46 7.43
N ALA A 39 -14.20 22.39 7.12
CA ALA A 39 -13.62 21.22 6.48
C ALA A 39 -13.17 21.53 5.04
N GLU A 40 -13.93 22.36 4.31
CA GLU A 40 -13.63 22.72 2.92
C GLU A 40 -12.41 23.63 2.85
N ASP A 41 -12.25 24.58 3.79
CA ASP A 41 -11.08 25.44 3.89
C ASP A 41 -9.80 24.61 4.11
N ARG A 42 -9.86 23.60 4.99
CA ARG A 42 -8.73 22.70 5.26
C ARG A 42 -8.40 21.82 4.07
N GLU A 43 -9.40 21.27 3.41
CA GLU A 43 -9.23 20.46 2.21
C GLU A 43 -8.61 21.29 1.08
N TRP A 44 -9.05 22.53 0.88
CA TRP A 44 -8.45 23.46 -0.06
C TRP A 44 -6.95 23.67 0.18
N LEU A 45 -6.56 23.90 1.45
CA LEU A 45 -5.16 24.06 1.82
C LEU A 45 -4.36 22.77 1.61
N HIS A 46 -4.95 21.60 1.87
CA HIS A 46 -4.32 20.31 1.57
C HIS A 46 -4.08 20.10 0.07
N HIS A 47 -5.06 20.44 -0.75
CA HIS A 47 -4.90 20.40 -2.22
C HIS A 47 -3.81 21.38 -2.70
N LEU A 48 -3.78 22.59 -2.16
CA LEU A 48 -2.76 23.58 -2.47
C LEU A 48 -1.35 23.04 -2.17
N VAL A 49 -1.13 22.51 -0.97
CA VAL A 49 0.14 21.95 -0.53
C VAL A 49 0.50 20.69 -1.34
N GLY A 50 -0.49 19.90 -1.77
CA GLY A 50 -0.29 18.74 -2.63
C GLY A 50 0.27 19.09 -4.01
N ASP A 51 -0.12 20.25 -4.55
CA ASP A 51 0.19 20.64 -5.93
C ASP A 51 1.25 21.75 -6.08
N TRP A 52 1.58 22.49 -5.02
CA TRP A 52 2.44 23.69 -5.12
C TRP A 52 3.92 23.41 -5.43
N GLN A 53 4.37 22.14 -5.32
CA GLN A 53 5.73 21.74 -5.73
C GLN A 53 6.05 22.17 -7.17
N VAL A 54 5.06 22.13 -8.06
CA VAL A 54 5.20 22.56 -9.45
C VAL A 54 5.55 24.06 -9.54
N ILE A 55 4.97 24.88 -8.67
CA ILE A 55 5.26 26.33 -8.60
C ILE A 55 6.68 26.56 -8.10
N ALA A 56 7.11 25.85 -7.03
CA ALA A 56 8.45 25.95 -6.49
C ALA A 56 9.50 25.59 -7.54
N ASP A 57 9.30 24.47 -8.23
CA ASP A 57 10.22 23.93 -9.23
C ASP A 57 10.33 24.82 -10.48
N LEU A 58 9.20 25.31 -11.01
CA LEU A 58 9.17 26.21 -12.17
C LEU A 58 9.70 27.62 -11.86
N SER A 59 9.51 28.08 -10.62
CA SER A 59 9.95 29.41 -10.18
C SER A 59 11.37 29.44 -9.64
N PHE A 60 12.01 28.28 -9.45
CA PHE A 60 13.31 28.13 -8.79
C PHE A 60 13.36 28.84 -7.44
N ALA A 61 12.33 28.62 -6.62
CA ALA A 61 12.11 29.37 -5.40
C ALA A 61 11.53 28.49 -4.29
N ASP A 62 11.91 28.78 -3.05
CA ASP A 62 11.27 28.17 -1.88
C ASP A 62 9.89 28.79 -1.67
N LEU A 63 8.91 27.99 -1.21
CA LEU A 63 7.57 28.44 -0.86
C LEU A 63 7.32 28.15 0.62
N LEU A 64 6.67 29.12 1.29
CA LEU A 64 6.16 29.00 2.65
C LEU A 64 4.66 29.27 2.65
N LEU A 65 3.89 28.43 3.29
CA LEU A 65 2.50 28.72 3.61
C LEU A 65 2.47 29.34 5.02
N ILE A 66 2.05 30.59 5.11
CA ILE A 66 1.91 31.33 6.34
C ILE A 66 0.43 31.52 6.63
N VAL A 67 -0.01 31.16 7.85
CA VAL A 67 -1.36 31.36 8.35
C VAL A 67 -1.32 32.15 9.67
N GLN A 68 -2.42 32.79 10.06
CA GLN A 68 -2.55 33.32 11.40
C GLN A 68 -2.97 32.20 12.35
N ASP A 69 -2.38 32.08 13.53
CA ASP A 69 -2.85 31.19 14.59
C ASP A 69 -4.10 31.73 15.29
N GLY A 70 -4.62 30.99 16.28
CA GLY A 70 -5.81 31.42 17.05
C GLY A 70 -5.62 32.72 17.83
N ASP A 71 -4.38 33.11 18.09
CA ASP A 71 -4.01 34.36 18.80
C ASP A 71 -3.70 35.51 17.83
N GLY A 72 -3.78 35.28 16.52
CA GLY A 72 -3.51 36.26 15.46
C GLY A 72 -2.03 36.40 15.06
N HIS A 73 -1.13 35.53 15.52
CA HIS A 73 0.26 35.56 15.10
C HIS A 73 0.42 34.80 13.78
N TYR A 74 1.31 35.29 12.95
CA TYR A 74 1.70 34.62 11.71
C TYR A 74 2.65 33.45 11.98
N VAL A 75 2.24 32.25 11.56
CA VAL A 75 2.99 31.00 11.73
C VAL A 75 3.18 30.33 10.39
N VAL A 76 4.35 29.74 10.16
CA VAL A 76 4.63 28.92 8.99
C VAL A 76 3.90 27.59 9.15
N ALA A 77 2.89 27.36 8.31
CA ALA A 77 2.09 26.13 8.35
C ALA A 77 2.75 25.00 7.54
N GLU A 78 3.39 25.33 6.43
CA GLU A 78 4.07 24.33 5.60
C GLU A 78 5.20 24.99 4.79
N GLN A 79 6.19 24.18 4.38
CA GLN A 79 7.34 24.57 3.60
C GLN A 79 7.52 23.67 2.37
N CYS A 80 7.75 24.28 1.20
CA CYS A 80 8.08 23.57 -0.02
C CYS A 80 9.44 24.01 -0.57
N ARG A 81 10.32 23.05 -0.76
CA ARG A 81 11.66 23.28 -1.32
C ARG A 81 11.67 22.91 -2.80
N PRO A 82 12.28 23.73 -3.69
CA PRO A 82 12.40 23.38 -5.09
C PRO A 82 13.29 22.14 -5.28
N SER A 83 12.91 21.24 -6.20
CA SER A 83 13.73 20.09 -6.59
C SER A 83 14.70 20.41 -7.73
N THR A 84 14.53 21.56 -8.37
CA THR A 84 15.27 22.00 -9.57
C THR A 84 16.50 22.86 -9.27
N VAL A 85 16.58 23.43 -8.06
CA VAL A 85 17.71 24.25 -7.59
C VAL A 85 17.98 23.99 -6.11
N SER A 86 19.10 24.53 -5.61
CA SER A 86 19.40 24.47 -4.17
C SER A 86 18.42 25.33 -3.38
N THR A 87 17.88 24.76 -2.30
CA THR A 87 16.98 25.46 -1.38
C THR A 87 17.69 26.59 -0.64
N LEU A 88 16.97 27.64 -0.33
CA LEU A 88 17.42 28.74 0.53
C LEU A 88 17.44 28.34 2.01
N ARG A 89 16.50 27.47 2.41
CA ARG A 89 16.31 27.04 3.80
C ARG A 89 16.62 25.56 3.94
N THR A 90 17.76 25.26 4.55
CA THR A 90 18.16 23.87 4.86
C THR A 90 17.40 23.31 6.06
N GLU A 91 17.01 24.18 6.99
CA GLU A 91 16.25 23.82 8.20
C GLU A 91 14.75 23.84 7.92
N ASP A 92 13.99 23.04 8.65
CA ASP A 92 12.54 23.05 8.62
C ASP A 92 12.05 24.18 9.54
N VAL A 93 11.20 25.04 9.00
CA VAL A 93 10.64 26.21 9.70
C VAL A 93 9.14 26.07 9.98
N VAL A 94 8.56 24.90 9.77
CA VAL A 94 7.13 24.64 10.06
C VAL A 94 6.87 24.76 11.56
N GLY A 95 5.89 25.57 11.92
CA GLY A 95 5.57 25.93 13.31
C GLY A 95 6.28 27.16 13.83
N ASP A 96 7.27 27.69 13.11
CA ASP A 96 7.95 28.91 13.51
C ASP A 96 7.05 30.15 13.28
N ARG A 97 7.19 31.14 14.16
CA ARG A 97 6.56 32.45 13.96
C ARG A 97 7.26 33.25 12.87
N ALA A 98 6.49 33.95 12.06
CA ALA A 98 7.06 34.86 11.09
C ALA A 98 7.88 35.98 11.80
N PRO A 99 9.03 36.40 11.23
CA PRO A 99 9.83 37.49 11.78
C PRO A 99 9.02 38.81 11.91
N GLU A 100 9.26 39.57 13.00
CA GLU A 100 8.52 40.79 13.31
C GLU A 100 8.62 41.82 12.17
N ASP A 101 9.75 41.90 11.49
CA ASP A 101 9.98 42.78 10.35
C ASP A 101 9.18 42.41 9.09
N MET A 102 8.54 41.23 9.05
CA MET A 102 7.63 40.82 7.98
C MET A 102 6.17 41.18 8.26
N ILE A 103 5.76 41.45 9.49
CA ILE A 103 4.35 41.57 9.88
C ILE A 103 3.62 42.61 9.04
N GLY A 104 4.21 43.78 8.86
CA GLY A 104 3.57 44.86 8.06
C GLY A 104 3.33 44.48 6.60
N GLU A 105 4.23 43.69 5.99
CA GLU A 105 4.05 43.18 4.62
C GLU A 105 3.01 42.05 4.58
N LEU A 106 2.99 41.19 5.61
CA LEU A 106 1.99 40.12 5.75
C LEU A 106 0.59 40.67 5.90
N ASP A 107 0.40 41.73 6.74
CA ASP A 107 -0.89 42.38 6.91
C ASP A 107 -1.37 43.04 5.61
N ALA A 108 -0.47 43.72 4.89
CA ALA A 108 -0.78 44.31 3.59
C ALA A 108 -1.16 43.26 2.56
N ALA A 109 -0.44 42.12 2.54
CA ALA A 109 -0.70 41.00 1.62
C ALA A 109 -2.01 40.28 1.97
N MET A 110 -2.31 40.03 3.25
CA MET A 110 -3.58 39.44 3.69
C MET A 110 -4.81 40.25 3.28
N SER A 111 -4.66 41.57 3.24
CA SER A 111 -5.73 42.47 2.82
C SER A 111 -5.80 42.67 1.30
N SER A 112 -4.84 42.12 0.56
CA SER A 112 -4.76 42.25 -0.91
C SER A 112 -5.61 41.18 -1.60
N GLU A 113 -6.12 41.50 -2.79
CA GLU A 113 -6.81 40.54 -3.67
C GLU A 113 -5.89 40.01 -4.78
N VAL A 114 -4.68 40.51 -4.86
CA VAL A 114 -3.68 40.19 -5.90
C VAL A 114 -2.34 39.88 -5.27
N VAL A 115 -1.47 39.32 -6.05
CA VAL A 115 -0.09 39.05 -5.63
C VAL A 115 0.60 40.34 -5.21
N PHE A 116 1.09 40.39 -3.98
CA PHE A 116 1.85 41.49 -3.41
C PHE A 116 3.35 41.22 -3.52
N ARG A 117 4.12 42.16 -4.04
CA ARG A 117 5.57 42.02 -4.18
C ARG A 117 6.27 42.93 -3.17
N SER A 118 7.15 42.34 -2.35
CA SER A 118 8.02 43.12 -1.46
C SER A 118 8.97 44.01 -2.25
N THR A 119 9.17 45.22 -1.77
CA THR A 119 10.22 46.12 -2.19
C THR A 119 11.47 46.00 -1.34
N VAL A 120 11.38 45.27 -0.22
CA VAL A 120 12.46 45.09 0.74
C VAL A 120 13.18 43.78 0.42
N LEU A 121 14.48 43.86 0.25
CA LEU A 121 15.35 42.67 0.15
C LEU A 121 15.72 42.21 1.55
N ARG A 122 15.59 40.89 1.80
CA ARG A 122 15.92 40.24 3.07
C ARG A 122 17.08 39.31 2.93
N ASN A 123 17.73 38.99 4.04
CA ASN A 123 18.78 37.98 4.07
C ASN A 123 18.24 36.70 4.75
N VAL A 124 18.32 35.61 4.02
CA VAL A 124 18.05 34.25 4.54
C VAL A 124 19.38 33.49 4.50
N GLY A 125 19.97 33.25 5.67
CA GLY A 125 21.33 32.74 5.77
C GLY A 125 22.34 33.68 5.08
N LYS A 126 22.99 33.18 4.00
CA LYS A 126 23.97 33.94 3.22
C LYS A 126 23.39 34.52 1.91
N SER A 127 22.12 34.33 1.65
CA SER A 127 21.48 34.70 0.40
C SER A 127 20.58 35.92 0.57
N THR A 128 20.63 36.85 -0.41
CA THR A 128 19.67 37.96 -0.49
C THR A 128 18.44 37.50 -1.24
N VAL A 129 17.27 37.69 -0.64
CA VAL A 129 16.00 37.13 -1.07
C VAL A 129 14.98 38.24 -1.34
N CYS A 130 14.21 38.07 -2.40
CA CYS A 130 13.04 38.87 -2.71
C CYS A 130 11.78 38.04 -2.43
N ASN A 131 10.88 38.57 -1.59
CA ASN A 131 9.62 37.95 -1.25
C ASN A 131 8.49 38.40 -2.15
N VAL A 132 7.64 37.45 -2.52
CA VAL A 132 6.39 37.69 -3.23
C VAL A 132 5.29 36.92 -2.49
N TYR A 133 4.19 37.59 -2.18
CA TYR A 133 3.10 37.07 -1.36
C TYR A 133 1.85 36.86 -2.23
N ALA A 134 1.26 35.69 -2.18
CA ALA A 134 -0.02 35.39 -2.81
C ALA A 134 -1.05 35.04 -1.74
N PRO A 135 -2.11 35.84 -1.55
CA PRO A 135 -3.18 35.48 -0.62
C PRO A 135 -3.92 34.24 -1.12
N VAL A 136 -4.07 33.26 -0.25
CA VAL A 136 -4.84 32.04 -0.51
C VAL A 136 -6.29 32.33 -0.21
N ARG A 137 -7.11 32.42 -1.24
CA ARG A 137 -8.54 32.74 -1.12
C ARG A 137 -9.41 31.54 -1.45
N HIS A 138 -10.40 31.28 -0.59
CA HIS A 138 -11.41 30.26 -0.79
C HIS A 138 -12.75 30.75 -0.23
N ASN A 139 -13.84 30.59 -0.97
CA ASN A 139 -15.20 31.01 -0.56
C ASN A 139 -15.29 32.45 0.01
N GLY A 140 -14.52 33.37 -0.58
CA GLY A 140 -14.51 34.79 -0.17
C GLY A 140 -13.68 35.10 1.09
N LYS A 141 -13.06 34.10 1.72
CA LYS A 141 -12.12 34.22 2.85
C LYS A 141 -10.67 34.19 2.37
N THR A 142 -9.78 34.89 3.05
CA THR A 142 -8.33 34.70 2.92
C THR A 142 -7.87 33.74 4.01
N LEU A 143 -7.41 32.55 3.62
CA LEU A 143 -7.01 31.50 4.55
C LEU A 143 -5.56 31.66 5.03
N GLY A 144 -4.72 32.30 4.23
CA GLY A 144 -3.30 32.49 4.53
C GLY A 144 -2.58 33.09 3.34
N LEU A 145 -1.26 33.02 3.36
CA LEU A 145 -0.37 33.54 2.33
C LEU A 145 0.59 32.45 1.86
N VAL A 146 0.71 32.26 0.56
CA VAL A 146 1.88 31.59 -0.01
C VAL A 146 2.96 32.65 -0.21
N VAL A 147 4.09 32.47 0.45
CA VAL A 147 5.27 33.34 0.30
C VAL A 147 6.27 32.65 -0.60
N ARG A 148 6.62 33.28 -1.72
CA ARG A 148 7.64 32.80 -2.62
C ARG A 148 8.94 33.54 -2.35
N GLU A 149 9.96 32.83 -1.88
CA GLU A 149 11.29 33.36 -1.60
C GLU A 149 12.24 33.05 -2.77
N THR A 150 12.69 34.09 -3.46
CA THR A 150 13.56 33.95 -4.63
C THR A 150 14.94 34.49 -4.32
N ASN A 151 15.99 33.70 -4.53
CA ASN A 151 17.38 34.14 -4.43
C ASN A 151 17.73 35.08 -5.57
N MET A 152 18.21 36.27 -5.24
CA MET A 152 18.57 37.29 -6.22
C MET A 152 19.78 36.89 -7.08
N ALA A 153 20.74 36.15 -6.51
CA ALA A 153 21.89 35.63 -7.24
C ALA A 153 21.51 34.61 -8.35
N THR A 154 20.52 33.76 -8.08
CA THR A 154 20.01 32.78 -9.06
C THR A 154 19.25 33.47 -10.19
N ARG A 155 18.57 34.57 -9.89
CA ARG A 155 17.79 35.34 -10.88
C ARG A 155 18.63 35.99 -11.98
N GLU A 156 19.87 36.36 -11.68
CA GLU A 156 20.77 37.02 -12.63
C GLU A 156 21.45 36.04 -13.61
N SER A 157 21.52 34.76 -13.27
CA SER A 157 22.19 33.73 -14.05
C SER A 157 21.28 33.00 -15.05
N ASN A 158 19.97 33.27 -15.05
CA ASN A 158 18.99 32.49 -15.81
C ASN A 158 19.00 32.81 -17.30
N GLY A 159 19.27 31.79 -18.12
CA GLY A 159 19.27 31.87 -19.59
C GLY A 159 17.85 31.93 -20.21
N ARG A 160 17.78 32.11 -21.55
CA ARG A 160 16.50 32.19 -22.29
C ARG A 160 15.58 30.99 -22.07
N ASN A 161 16.12 29.82 -21.82
CA ASN A 161 15.35 28.59 -21.64
C ASN A 161 14.63 28.55 -20.28
N GLU A 162 15.16 29.25 -19.28
CA GLU A 162 14.56 29.32 -17.94
C GLU A 162 13.46 30.37 -17.85
N SER A 163 13.44 31.34 -18.82
CA SER A 163 12.43 32.39 -18.84
C SER A 163 11.00 31.83 -19.02
N GLU A 164 10.81 30.80 -19.86
CA GLU A 164 9.49 30.18 -20.06
C GLU A 164 9.04 29.39 -18.85
N SER A 165 9.96 28.70 -18.15
CA SER A 165 9.70 28.05 -16.88
C SER A 165 9.22 29.03 -15.80
N ILE A 166 9.99 30.11 -15.60
CA ILE A 166 9.67 31.17 -14.63
C ILE A 166 8.34 31.84 -14.96
N ASN A 167 8.05 32.11 -16.23
CA ASN A 167 6.80 32.71 -16.67
C ASN A 167 5.60 31.77 -16.38
N ALA A 168 5.74 30.48 -16.63
CA ALA A 168 4.73 29.48 -16.35
C ALA A 168 4.48 29.35 -14.82
N GLY A 169 5.55 29.26 -14.03
CA GLY A 169 5.47 29.27 -12.56
C GLY A 169 4.85 30.54 -12.01
N LYS A 170 5.16 31.71 -12.60
CA LYS A 170 4.55 32.98 -12.23
C LYS A 170 3.04 32.98 -12.51
N GLN A 171 2.59 32.46 -13.65
CA GLN A 171 1.16 32.38 -13.98
C GLN A 171 0.41 31.47 -13.00
N LEU A 172 0.93 30.29 -12.67
CA LEU A 172 0.35 29.42 -11.65
C LEU A 172 0.25 30.11 -10.29
N TYR A 173 1.31 30.83 -9.91
CA TYR A 173 1.34 31.59 -8.65
C TYR A 173 0.29 32.71 -8.62
N GLU A 174 0.07 33.40 -9.74
CA GLU A 174 -0.96 34.44 -9.88
C GLU A 174 -2.39 33.88 -9.91
N MET A 175 -2.57 32.57 -10.13
CA MET A 175 -3.87 31.89 -10.06
C MET A 175 -4.33 31.64 -8.61
N ILE A 176 -3.41 31.59 -7.64
CA ILE A 176 -3.72 31.32 -6.21
C ILE A 176 -4.71 32.34 -5.65
N PRO A 177 -4.47 33.68 -5.74
CA PRO A 177 -5.41 34.67 -5.23
C PRO A 177 -6.79 34.67 -5.91
N ARG A 178 -6.86 34.14 -7.13
CA ARG A 178 -8.11 34.04 -7.91
C ARG A 178 -8.91 32.78 -7.59
N GLY A 179 -8.41 31.90 -6.73
CA GLY A 179 -9.05 30.60 -6.46
C GLY A 179 -9.04 29.63 -7.67
N GLN A 180 -8.13 29.84 -8.64
CA GLN A 180 -8.00 29.00 -9.83
C GLN A 180 -6.91 27.93 -9.70
N PHE A 181 -6.18 27.94 -8.60
CA PHE A 181 -5.21 26.95 -8.18
C PHE A 181 -5.33 26.78 -6.66
N PRO A 182 -5.37 25.53 -6.15
CA PRO A 182 -5.20 24.24 -6.81
C PRO A 182 -6.40 23.83 -7.69
N TYR A 183 -6.21 22.75 -8.48
CA TYR A 183 -7.28 22.18 -9.31
C TYR A 183 -8.05 21.13 -8.49
N THR A 184 -9.26 21.46 -8.02
CA THR A 184 -10.08 20.58 -7.18
C THR A 184 -10.92 19.56 -7.96
N ASP A 185 -11.28 19.88 -9.20
CA ASP A 185 -12.13 19.03 -10.05
C ASP A 185 -11.36 17.94 -10.82
N SER A 186 -10.06 17.81 -10.57
CA SER A 186 -9.24 16.84 -11.28
C SER A 186 -9.39 15.44 -10.67
N VAL A 187 -9.95 14.50 -11.44
CA VAL A 187 -9.86 13.07 -11.16
C VAL A 187 -8.40 12.66 -11.37
N MET A 188 -7.57 12.89 -10.36
CA MET A 188 -6.15 12.58 -10.44
C MET A 188 -5.89 11.18 -9.87
N SER A 189 -5.33 10.32 -10.70
CA SER A 189 -4.73 9.10 -10.22
C SER A 189 -3.47 9.46 -9.41
N GLN A 190 -3.44 9.08 -8.14
CA GLN A 190 -2.24 9.29 -7.30
C GLN A 190 -1.03 8.44 -7.75
N ARG A 191 -1.21 7.59 -8.77
CA ARG A 191 -0.17 6.73 -9.31
C ARG A 191 0.66 7.50 -10.34
N HIS A 192 1.98 7.58 -10.10
CA HIS A 192 2.98 8.07 -11.07
C HIS A 192 2.90 9.55 -11.44
N ILE A 193 2.63 10.42 -10.48
CA ILE A 193 2.57 11.87 -10.69
C ILE A 193 3.88 12.36 -11.32
N ALA A 194 3.80 12.92 -12.55
CA ALA A 194 4.91 13.54 -13.23
C ALA A 194 5.32 14.85 -12.52
N ARG A 195 6.61 15.07 -12.37
CA ARG A 195 7.20 16.28 -11.77
C ARG A 195 7.85 17.16 -12.83
N VAL A 196 8.12 18.41 -12.51
CA VAL A 196 8.84 19.34 -13.39
C VAL A 196 10.22 18.80 -13.78
N SER A 197 10.93 18.17 -12.83
CA SER A 197 12.23 17.54 -13.05
C SER A 197 12.19 16.36 -14.03
N ASP A 198 11.06 15.63 -14.12
CA ASP A 198 10.91 14.52 -15.06
C ASP A 198 10.77 15.00 -16.50
N GLY A 199 10.15 16.16 -16.71
CA GLY A 199 9.99 16.86 -17.97
C GLY A 199 8.72 17.69 -18.00
N PHE A 200 8.77 18.84 -18.69
CA PHE A 200 7.60 19.68 -18.86
C PHE A 200 7.57 20.36 -20.23
N ILE A 201 6.35 20.69 -20.67
CA ILE A 201 6.05 21.38 -21.91
C ILE A 201 5.16 22.59 -21.57
N VAL A 202 5.43 23.73 -22.15
CA VAL A 202 4.58 24.93 -22.07
C VAL A 202 3.83 25.09 -23.39
N LEU A 203 2.50 25.10 -23.30
CA LEU A 203 1.61 25.32 -24.44
C LEU A 203 1.11 26.77 -24.46
N ALA A 204 0.92 27.31 -25.65
CA ALA A 204 0.14 28.51 -25.91
C ALA A 204 -1.38 28.21 -25.76
N GLU A 205 -2.22 29.24 -25.84
CA GLU A 205 -3.67 29.16 -25.79
C GLU A 205 -4.26 28.21 -26.85
N ASP A 206 -3.71 28.22 -28.05
CA ASP A 206 -4.09 27.37 -29.17
C ASP A 206 -3.60 25.91 -29.08
N GLY A 207 -2.76 25.58 -28.08
CA GLY A 207 -2.16 24.27 -27.92
C GLY A 207 -0.83 24.06 -28.60
N MET A 208 -0.26 25.14 -29.23
CA MET A 208 1.09 25.11 -29.80
C MET A 208 2.16 25.02 -28.71
N VAL A 209 3.18 24.21 -28.92
CA VAL A 209 4.32 24.06 -28.01
C VAL A 209 5.21 25.31 -28.11
N ARG A 210 5.20 26.12 -27.03
CA ARG A 210 6.11 27.28 -26.89
C ARG A 210 7.48 26.83 -26.42
N TYR A 211 7.51 25.90 -25.48
CA TYR A 211 8.74 25.36 -24.90
C TYR A 211 8.56 23.90 -24.53
N ALA A 212 9.59 23.11 -24.68
CA ALA A 212 9.66 21.73 -24.14
C ALA A 212 11.03 21.54 -23.50
N SER A 213 11.06 21.07 -22.26
CA SER A 213 12.31 20.77 -21.57
C SER A 213 13.05 19.60 -22.23
N PRO A 214 14.38 19.48 -22.07
CA PRO A 214 15.14 18.38 -22.65
C PRO A 214 14.63 17.00 -22.26
N ASN A 215 14.15 16.85 -21.03
CA ASN A 215 13.58 15.60 -20.53
C ASN A 215 12.24 15.29 -21.21
N ALA A 216 11.35 16.28 -21.40
CA ALA A 216 10.12 16.09 -22.15
C ALA A 216 10.39 15.69 -23.61
N ILE A 217 11.35 16.35 -24.27
CA ILE A 217 11.79 15.99 -25.63
C ILE A 217 12.28 14.52 -25.63
N SER A 218 13.03 14.11 -24.63
CA SER A 218 13.52 12.73 -24.48
C SER A 218 12.38 11.74 -24.34
N CYS A 219 11.35 12.04 -23.52
CA CYS A 219 10.14 11.22 -23.39
C CYS A 219 9.46 10.99 -24.75
N PHE A 220 9.21 12.06 -25.50
CA PHE A 220 8.57 11.96 -26.82
C PHE A 220 9.43 11.24 -27.86
N ARG A 221 10.76 11.39 -27.80
CA ARG A 221 11.67 10.60 -28.66
C ARG A 221 11.60 9.10 -28.39
N ARG A 222 11.48 8.70 -27.15
CA ARG A 222 11.29 7.27 -26.78
C ARG A 222 9.97 6.72 -27.28
N LEU A 223 8.92 7.54 -27.28
CA LEU A 223 7.65 7.19 -27.92
C LEU A 223 7.72 7.08 -29.44
N GLY A 224 8.85 7.48 -30.07
CA GLY A 224 9.07 7.40 -31.52
C GLY A 224 8.93 8.74 -32.25
N SER A 225 8.75 9.86 -31.55
CA SER A 225 8.71 11.18 -32.20
C SER A 225 10.07 11.58 -32.76
N LEU A 226 10.16 11.81 -34.06
CA LEU A 226 11.35 12.31 -34.75
C LEU A 226 11.25 13.80 -35.06
N VAL A 227 10.13 14.44 -34.74
CA VAL A 227 9.87 15.83 -35.10
C VAL A 227 10.27 16.80 -33.98
N THR A 228 10.68 18.00 -34.35
CA THR A 228 10.84 19.12 -33.42
C THR A 228 9.46 19.53 -32.91
N MET A 229 9.24 19.45 -31.60
CA MET A 229 7.94 19.73 -31.00
C MET A 229 7.61 21.23 -31.00
N GLN A 230 8.61 22.09 -30.76
CA GLN A 230 8.43 23.54 -30.65
C GLN A 230 7.82 24.13 -31.91
N GLY A 231 6.77 24.95 -31.75
CA GLY A 231 6.03 25.56 -32.85
C GLY A 231 5.00 24.64 -33.54
N LYS A 232 4.75 23.43 -32.99
CA LYS A 232 3.71 22.50 -33.46
C LYS A 232 2.61 22.35 -32.43
N LEU A 233 1.44 21.94 -32.86
CA LEU A 233 0.36 21.49 -31.94
C LEU A 233 0.78 20.21 -31.25
N LEU A 234 0.73 20.19 -29.92
CA LEU A 234 1.07 18.97 -29.16
C LEU A 234 0.12 17.81 -29.50
N SER A 235 -1.13 18.11 -29.79
CA SER A 235 -2.12 17.12 -30.26
C SER A 235 -1.72 16.44 -31.57
N GLU A 236 -1.17 17.19 -32.53
CA GLU A 236 -0.67 16.60 -33.79
C GLU A 236 0.54 15.69 -33.52
N VAL A 237 1.49 16.15 -32.70
CA VAL A 237 2.65 15.35 -32.31
C VAL A 237 2.24 14.07 -31.62
N GLY A 238 1.29 14.14 -30.69
CA GLY A 238 0.76 12.96 -29.99
C GLY A 238 0.01 12.00 -30.91
N THR A 239 -0.85 12.52 -31.79
CA THR A 239 -1.62 11.69 -32.72
C THR A 239 -0.74 10.93 -33.72
N GLN A 240 0.37 11.52 -34.16
CA GLN A 240 1.33 10.86 -35.05
C GLN A 240 2.03 9.64 -34.43
N LEU A 241 2.02 9.52 -33.10
CA LEU A 241 2.65 8.42 -32.36
C LEU A 241 1.70 7.24 -32.17
N LEU A 242 0.40 7.43 -32.36
CA LEU A 242 -0.64 6.43 -32.15
C LEU A 242 -0.87 5.61 -33.43
N HIS A 243 -1.11 4.32 -33.25
CA HIS A 243 -1.53 3.44 -34.34
C HIS A 243 -3.06 3.34 -34.37
N GLU A 244 -3.64 3.07 -35.53
CA GLU A 244 -5.11 3.05 -35.76
C GLU A 244 -5.88 2.12 -34.80
N ASN A 245 -5.24 1.12 -34.20
CA ASN A 245 -5.87 0.14 -33.32
C ASN A 245 -5.50 0.32 -31.83
N ASP A 246 -4.76 1.37 -31.46
CA ASP A 246 -4.39 1.57 -30.06
C ASP A 246 -5.59 2.09 -29.25
N PRO A 247 -5.87 1.52 -28.04
CA PRO A 247 -6.91 2.05 -27.18
C PRO A 247 -6.52 3.44 -26.70
N LEU A 248 -7.33 4.44 -27.07
CA LEU A 248 -7.14 5.84 -26.69
C LEU A 248 -7.83 6.12 -25.36
N PRO A 249 -7.10 6.53 -24.31
CA PRO A 249 -7.72 7.07 -23.12
C PRO A 249 -8.54 8.32 -23.44
N GLU A 250 -9.75 8.43 -22.92
CA GLU A 250 -10.64 9.59 -23.15
C GLU A 250 -10.00 10.91 -22.68
N SER A 251 -9.11 10.87 -21.67
CA SER A 251 -8.40 12.03 -21.15
C SER A 251 -7.25 12.52 -22.04
N LEU A 252 -6.71 11.68 -22.92
CA LEU A 252 -5.53 12.00 -23.73
C LEU A 252 -5.71 13.25 -24.62
N PRO A 253 -6.80 13.43 -25.36
CA PRO A 253 -7.02 14.66 -26.15
C PRO A 253 -7.09 15.91 -25.27
N LEU A 254 -7.63 15.81 -24.05
CA LEU A 254 -7.71 16.92 -23.10
C LEU A 254 -6.31 17.32 -22.61
N VAL A 255 -5.47 16.33 -22.27
CA VAL A 255 -4.07 16.55 -21.89
C VAL A 255 -3.30 17.18 -23.03
N LEU A 256 -3.36 16.62 -24.24
CA LEU A 256 -2.59 17.11 -25.38
C LEU A 256 -3.01 18.52 -25.84
N SER A 257 -4.27 18.90 -25.61
CA SER A 257 -4.75 20.26 -25.89
C SER A 257 -4.54 21.24 -24.74
N GLY A 258 -4.22 20.76 -23.54
CA GLY A 258 -4.04 21.59 -22.34
C GLY A 258 -5.32 22.29 -21.88
N LYS A 259 -6.51 21.74 -22.19
CA LYS A 259 -7.80 22.40 -21.89
C LYS A 259 -8.37 22.09 -20.52
N ALA A 260 -7.96 21.00 -19.91
CA ALA A 260 -8.44 20.56 -18.61
C ALA A 260 -7.28 20.09 -17.72
N ALA A 261 -7.46 20.17 -16.41
CA ALA A 261 -6.53 19.63 -15.42
C ALA A 261 -6.81 18.14 -15.24
N VAL A 262 -6.15 17.32 -16.06
CA VAL A 262 -6.31 15.85 -16.07
C VAL A 262 -4.96 15.19 -16.32
N ASP A 263 -4.89 13.90 -15.97
CA ASP A 263 -3.75 13.03 -16.28
C ASP A 263 -4.14 11.98 -17.33
N SER A 264 -3.16 11.56 -18.09
CA SER A 264 -3.30 10.50 -19.08
C SER A 264 -1.95 9.84 -19.35
N GLU A 265 -1.98 8.66 -19.93
CA GLU A 265 -0.78 7.99 -20.43
C GLU A 265 -0.82 7.87 -21.94
N LEU A 266 0.32 8.09 -22.55
CA LEU A 266 0.56 7.86 -23.97
C LEU A 266 1.51 6.67 -24.12
N ASN A 267 0.99 5.60 -24.73
CA ASN A 267 1.72 4.38 -24.96
C ASN A 267 2.01 4.25 -26.45
N ALA A 268 3.29 4.19 -26.82
CA ALA A 268 3.71 4.00 -28.19
C ALA A 268 5.11 3.40 -28.24
N ASN A 269 5.42 2.64 -29.28
CA ASN A 269 6.76 2.07 -29.53
C ASN A 269 7.37 1.35 -28.31
N ARG A 270 6.57 0.57 -27.56
CA ARG A 270 6.95 -0.12 -26.32
C ARG A 270 7.43 0.80 -25.20
N SER A 271 7.08 2.06 -25.26
CA SER A 271 7.35 3.06 -24.23
C SER A 271 6.05 3.64 -23.72
N ALA A 272 6.04 4.02 -22.45
CA ALA A 272 4.90 4.62 -21.78
C ALA A 272 5.32 5.95 -21.15
N VAL A 273 4.56 7.02 -21.42
CA VAL A 273 4.79 8.34 -20.82
C VAL A 273 3.52 8.78 -20.11
N SER A 274 3.61 8.96 -18.79
CA SER A 274 2.56 9.61 -18.01
C SER A 274 2.63 11.11 -18.23
N MET A 275 1.49 11.74 -18.46
CA MET A 275 1.35 13.18 -18.70
C MET A 275 0.27 13.75 -17.79
N ARG A 276 0.52 14.94 -17.25
CA ARG A 276 -0.44 15.73 -16.48
C ARG A 276 -0.57 17.10 -17.08
N SER A 277 -1.79 17.51 -17.39
CA SER A 277 -2.10 18.84 -17.91
C SER A 277 -2.52 19.78 -16.78
N MET A 278 -1.97 20.99 -16.81
CA MET A 278 -2.25 22.09 -15.88
C MET A 278 -2.57 23.35 -16.68
N PRO A 279 -3.85 23.66 -16.94
CA PRO A 279 -4.26 24.86 -17.67
C PRO A 279 -3.84 26.13 -16.94
N LEU A 280 -3.33 27.11 -17.69
CA LEU A 280 -2.95 28.41 -17.18
C LEU A 280 -4.05 29.43 -17.47
N TYR A 281 -4.46 30.19 -16.45
CA TYR A 281 -5.50 31.21 -16.58
C TYR A 281 -4.94 32.58 -16.25
N GLY A 282 -5.23 33.53 -17.15
CA GLY A 282 -5.04 34.96 -16.94
C GLY A 282 -6.33 35.65 -16.52
N THR A 283 -6.34 37.00 -16.58
CA THR A 283 -7.51 37.81 -16.27
C THR A 283 -8.66 37.63 -17.29
N ASN A 284 -8.33 37.30 -18.54
CA ASN A 284 -9.28 37.22 -19.66
C ASN A 284 -9.59 35.78 -20.08
N GLY A 285 -9.24 34.80 -19.28
CA GLY A 285 -9.45 33.38 -19.60
C GLY A 285 -8.15 32.56 -19.67
N ARG A 286 -8.21 31.41 -20.30
CA ARG A 286 -7.05 30.51 -20.46
C ARG A 286 -5.99 31.14 -21.35
N THR A 287 -4.74 31.11 -20.92
CA THR A 287 -3.59 31.67 -21.62
C THR A 287 -2.64 30.61 -22.21
N GLY A 288 -2.84 29.35 -21.79
CA GLY A 288 -2.01 28.22 -22.20
C GLY A 288 -2.17 27.03 -21.26
N ALA A 289 -1.16 26.20 -21.20
CA ALA A 289 -1.08 25.10 -20.23
C ALA A 289 0.37 24.69 -19.98
N ILE A 290 0.59 23.99 -18.87
CA ILE A 290 1.80 23.22 -18.59
C ILE A 290 1.44 21.75 -18.71
N ILE A 291 2.24 20.98 -19.43
CA ILE A 291 2.13 19.52 -19.48
C ILE A 291 3.37 18.95 -18.81
N LEU A 292 3.19 18.26 -17.69
CA LEU A 292 4.25 17.50 -17.04
C LEU A 292 4.33 16.13 -17.71
N CYS A 293 5.55 15.61 -17.95
CA CYS A 293 5.78 14.35 -18.64
C CYS A 293 6.76 13.49 -17.84
N ARG A 294 6.45 12.23 -17.63
CA ARG A 294 7.33 11.25 -16.98
C ARG A 294 7.36 9.96 -17.77
N ASP A 295 8.57 9.47 -18.06
CA ASP A 295 8.75 8.14 -18.62
C ASP A 295 8.45 7.10 -17.52
N VAL A 296 7.43 6.29 -17.74
CA VAL A 296 6.98 5.23 -16.81
C VAL A 296 7.17 3.83 -17.42
N THR A 297 7.94 3.72 -18.50
CA THR A 297 8.15 2.47 -19.26
C THR A 297 8.64 1.33 -18.36
N GLU A 298 9.73 1.55 -17.63
CA GLU A 298 10.29 0.51 -16.76
C GLU A 298 9.35 0.18 -15.58
N LEU A 299 8.61 1.17 -15.09
CA LEU A 299 7.67 0.98 -14.00
C LEU A 299 6.49 0.12 -14.47
N ARG A 300 5.91 0.44 -15.63
CA ARG A 300 4.84 -0.35 -16.25
C ARG A 300 5.26 -1.78 -16.54
N ARG A 301 6.46 -1.93 -17.10
CA ARG A 301 7.00 -3.26 -17.37
C ARG A 301 7.13 -4.10 -16.10
N ARG A 302 7.59 -3.50 -14.99
CA ARG A 302 7.67 -4.20 -13.70
C ARG A 302 6.29 -4.54 -13.14
N GLU A 303 5.32 -3.63 -13.26
CA GLU A 303 3.93 -3.90 -12.86
C GLU A 303 3.34 -5.07 -13.67
N GLU A 304 3.52 -5.08 -14.99
CA GLU A 304 3.09 -6.18 -15.87
C GLU A 304 3.80 -7.50 -15.54
N GLU A 305 5.10 -7.47 -15.27
CA GLU A 305 5.86 -8.64 -14.85
C GLU A 305 5.34 -9.20 -13.51
N LEU A 306 5.03 -8.33 -12.53
CA LEU A 306 4.43 -8.73 -11.25
C LEU A 306 3.04 -9.33 -11.46
N GLN A 307 2.16 -8.67 -12.21
CA GLN A 307 0.82 -9.19 -12.52
C GLN A 307 0.88 -10.54 -13.23
N THR A 308 1.82 -10.73 -14.16
CA THR A 308 2.02 -12.00 -14.85
C THR A 308 2.49 -13.09 -13.90
N LYS A 309 3.39 -12.77 -12.97
CA LYS A 309 3.85 -13.70 -11.92
C LYS A 309 2.69 -14.10 -11.00
N ASP A 310 1.90 -13.14 -10.55
CA ASP A 310 0.75 -13.40 -9.67
C ASP A 310 -0.29 -14.28 -10.37
N ALA A 311 -0.60 -14.01 -11.65
CA ALA A 311 -1.48 -14.84 -12.44
C ALA A 311 -0.93 -16.29 -12.61
N THR A 312 0.38 -16.43 -12.83
CA THR A 312 1.04 -17.72 -12.96
C THR A 312 1.01 -18.51 -11.65
N ILE A 313 1.27 -17.84 -10.52
CA ILE A 313 1.21 -18.44 -9.18
C ILE A 313 -0.22 -18.92 -8.89
N SER A 314 -1.21 -18.10 -9.18
CA SER A 314 -2.63 -18.47 -9.02
C SER A 314 -3.00 -19.68 -9.88
N GLU A 315 -2.54 -19.74 -11.14
CA GLU A 315 -2.76 -20.91 -12.00
C GLU A 315 -2.10 -22.17 -11.44
N ILE A 316 -0.88 -22.08 -10.93
CA ILE A 316 -0.18 -23.20 -10.29
C ILE A 316 -1.00 -23.71 -9.10
N HIS A 317 -1.48 -22.83 -8.22
CA HIS A 317 -2.31 -23.23 -7.08
C HIS A 317 -3.59 -23.94 -7.53
N HIS A 318 -4.27 -23.42 -8.55
CA HIS A 318 -5.46 -24.08 -9.10
C HIS A 318 -5.15 -25.47 -9.69
N ARG A 319 -4.02 -25.62 -10.37
CA ARG A 319 -3.60 -26.93 -10.92
C ARG A 319 -3.22 -27.90 -9.81
N VAL A 320 -2.51 -27.46 -8.78
CA VAL A 320 -2.18 -28.31 -7.61
C VAL A 320 -3.46 -28.79 -6.94
N LYS A 321 -4.44 -27.91 -6.69
CA LYS A 321 -5.75 -28.26 -6.13
C LYS A 321 -6.44 -29.33 -6.98
N ASN A 322 -6.53 -29.12 -8.30
CA ASN A 322 -7.16 -30.07 -9.22
C ASN A 322 -6.46 -31.45 -9.20
N ASN A 323 -5.14 -31.47 -9.14
CA ASN A 323 -4.35 -32.71 -9.06
C ASN A 323 -4.63 -33.44 -7.73
N LEU A 324 -4.64 -32.72 -6.60
CA LEU A 324 -4.94 -33.28 -5.30
C LEU A 324 -6.37 -33.85 -5.22
N GLN A 325 -7.34 -33.15 -5.82
CA GLN A 325 -8.73 -33.66 -5.94
C GLN A 325 -8.79 -34.94 -6.79
N ALA A 326 -8.06 -35.00 -7.89
CA ALA A 326 -7.99 -36.20 -8.73
C ALA A 326 -7.36 -37.39 -7.98
N VAL A 327 -6.27 -37.16 -7.23
CA VAL A 327 -5.63 -38.18 -6.37
C VAL A 327 -6.60 -38.65 -5.29
N SER A 328 -7.30 -37.74 -4.62
CA SER A 328 -8.33 -38.08 -3.61
C SER A 328 -9.45 -38.94 -4.20
N ALA A 329 -9.91 -38.62 -5.42
CA ALA A 329 -10.93 -39.40 -6.10
C ALA A 329 -10.43 -40.82 -6.47
N LEU A 330 -9.17 -40.95 -6.90
CA LEU A 330 -8.54 -42.25 -7.19
C LEU A 330 -8.42 -43.11 -5.92
N LEU A 331 -7.96 -42.52 -4.81
CA LEU A 331 -7.87 -43.23 -3.52
C LEU A 331 -9.24 -43.73 -3.07
N ARG A 332 -10.29 -42.90 -3.20
CA ARG A 332 -11.69 -43.30 -2.90
C ARG A 332 -12.16 -44.46 -3.78
N LEU A 333 -11.84 -44.46 -5.06
CA LEU A 333 -12.19 -45.54 -5.97
C LEU A 333 -11.45 -46.84 -5.60
N GLN A 334 -10.19 -46.78 -5.21
CA GLN A 334 -9.43 -47.92 -4.75
C GLN A 334 -9.98 -48.49 -3.42
N ALA A 335 -10.29 -47.64 -2.47
CA ALA A 335 -10.89 -48.01 -1.19
C ALA A 335 -12.23 -48.78 -1.39
N ARG A 336 -13.05 -48.35 -2.37
CA ARG A 336 -14.32 -49.05 -2.71
C ARG A 336 -14.12 -50.40 -3.40
N LYS A 337 -12.99 -50.61 -4.09
CA LYS A 337 -12.71 -51.86 -4.84
C LYS A 337 -12.03 -52.92 -3.99
N THR A 338 -11.35 -52.53 -2.94
CA THR A 338 -10.64 -53.47 -2.07
C THR A 338 -11.60 -54.29 -1.21
N LYS A 339 -11.27 -55.58 -0.98
CA LYS A 339 -12.02 -56.48 -0.09
C LYS A 339 -11.44 -56.55 1.34
N SER A 340 -10.21 -56.04 1.51
CA SER A 340 -9.55 -56.00 2.81
C SER A 340 -9.98 -54.74 3.58
N GLU A 341 -10.56 -54.88 4.71
CA GLU A 341 -10.98 -53.74 5.58
C GLU A 341 -9.75 -52.95 6.07
N GLU A 342 -8.62 -53.62 6.30
CA GLU A 342 -7.36 -53.00 6.69
C GLU A 342 -6.83 -52.04 5.58
N VAL A 343 -6.71 -52.55 4.34
CA VAL A 343 -6.28 -51.74 3.17
C VAL A 343 -7.30 -50.62 2.87
N LYS A 344 -8.59 -50.85 3.10
CA LYS A 344 -9.62 -49.84 2.93
C LYS A 344 -9.40 -48.67 3.90
N LYS A 345 -9.15 -49.01 5.18
CA LYS A 345 -8.89 -48.01 6.24
C LYS A 345 -7.64 -47.15 5.91
N GLU A 346 -6.56 -47.80 5.46
CA GLU A 346 -5.33 -47.07 5.04
C GLU A 346 -5.56 -46.14 3.86
N LEU A 347 -6.36 -46.55 2.86
CA LEU A 347 -6.68 -45.72 1.69
C LEU A 347 -7.59 -44.53 2.07
N GLU A 348 -8.55 -44.72 2.98
CA GLU A 348 -9.39 -43.65 3.50
C GLU A 348 -8.57 -42.65 4.31
N GLU A 349 -7.59 -43.11 5.08
CA GLU A 349 -6.66 -42.25 5.80
C GLU A 349 -5.77 -41.43 4.85
N ALA A 350 -5.18 -42.07 3.84
CA ALA A 350 -4.41 -41.38 2.79
C ALA A 350 -5.26 -40.34 2.05
N GLN A 351 -6.55 -40.66 1.78
CA GLN A 351 -7.48 -39.72 1.16
C GLN A 351 -7.71 -38.48 2.02
N ARG A 352 -7.91 -38.64 3.34
CA ARG A 352 -8.10 -37.53 4.29
C ARG A 352 -6.87 -36.60 4.29
N ARG A 353 -5.65 -37.16 4.31
CA ARG A 353 -4.41 -36.39 4.26
C ARG A 353 -4.30 -35.55 2.98
N VAL A 354 -4.62 -36.15 1.83
CA VAL A 354 -4.64 -35.43 0.55
C VAL A 354 -5.67 -34.29 0.56
N GLN A 355 -6.83 -34.50 1.17
CA GLN A 355 -7.86 -33.46 1.31
C GLN A 355 -7.41 -32.32 2.22
N THR A 356 -6.71 -32.62 3.33
CA THR A 356 -6.14 -31.60 4.22
C THR A 356 -5.12 -30.74 3.50
N ILE A 357 -4.20 -31.35 2.73
CA ILE A 357 -3.23 -30.63 1.92
C ILE A 357 -3.92 -29.73 0.91
N ALA A 358 -4.96 -30.22 0.21
CA ALA A 358 -5.70 -29.44 -0.78
C ALA A 358 -6.40 -28.21 -0.14
N MET A 359 -6.92 -28.36 1.08
CA MET A 359 -7.58 -27.27 1.81
C MET A 359 -6.59 -26.17 2.22
N VAL A 360 -5.42 -26.53 2.71
CA VAL A 360 -4.36 -25.55 3.02
C VAL A 360 -3.91 -24.81 1.76
N HIS A 361 -3.71 -25.53 0.66
CA HIS A 361 -3.40 -24.92 -0.64
C HIS A 361 -4.47 -23.95 -1.15
N GLU A 362 -5.74 -24.19 -0.84
CA GLU A 362 -6.84 -23.27 -1.17
C GLU A 362 -6.77 -21.99 -0.33
N GLY A 363 -6.41 -22.09 0.93
CA GLY A 363 -6.17 -20.92 1.79
C GLY A 363 -5.00 -20.05 1.32
N LEU A 364 -3.98 -20.67 0.73
CA LEU A 364 -2.80 -20.00 0.16
C LEU A 364 -3.09 -19.23 -1.13
N SER A 365 -4.00 -19.72 -1.97
CA SER A 365 -4.31 -19.10 -3.27
C SER A 365 -5.00 -17.73 -3.15
N GLN A 366 -5.41 -17.32 -1.96
CA GLN A 366 -6.13 -16.06 -1.70
C GLN A 366 -5.22 -14.93 -1.19
N THR A 367 -3.95 -15.20 -0.91
CA THR A 367 -2.99 -14.20 -0.43
C THR A 367 -1.77 -14.19 -1.34
N ALA A 368 -1.43 -13.02 -1.89
CA ALA A 368 -0.22 -12.81 -2.72
C ALA A 368 1.07 -13.05 -1.91
N ASP A 369 1.00 -12.90 -0.59
CA ASP A 369 2.09 -13.17 0.34
C ASP A 369 1.97 -14.63 0.81
N GLU A 370 3.04 -15.38 0.80
CA GLU A 370 3.15 -16.77 1.30
C GLU A 370 2.79 -16.92 2.79
N ILE A 371 2.00 -16.01 3.35
CA ILE A 371 1.57 -15.93 4.75
C ILE A 371 0.07 -16.28 4.86
N VAL A 372 -0.27 -17.21 5.74
CA VAL A 372 -1.61 -17.76 5.94
C VAL A 372 -2.18 -17.35 7.29
N ASP A 373 -3.46 -16.94 7.31
CA ASP A 373 -4.26 -16.84 8.52
C ASP A 373 -4.66 -18.27 8.97
N PHE A 374 -3.87 -18.85 9.87
CA PHE A 374 -4.08 -20.24 10.29
C PHE A 374 -5.33 -20.44 11.12
N ASP A 375 -5.85 -19.39 11.77
CA ASP A 375 -7.10 -19.46 12.53
C ASP A 375 -8.30 -19.76 11.62
N LYS A 376 -8.26 -19.33 10.34
CA LYS A 376 -9.26 -19.74 9.33
C LYS A 376 -9.08 -21.19 8.89
N VAL A 377 -7.83 -21.63 8.74
CA VAL A 377 -7.52 -23.01 8.34
C VAL A 377 -7.99 -23.98 9.39
N ILE A 378 -7.63 -23.77 10.66
CA ILE A 378 -8.05 -24.64 11.77
C ILE A 378 -9.58 -24.69 11.92
N SER A 379 -10.27 -23.56 11.76
CA SER A 379 -11.72 -23.51 11.81
C SER A 379 -12.40 -24.45 10.78
N ASN A 380 -11.82 -24.54 9.58
CA ASN A 380 -12.31 -25.45 8.54
C ASN A 380 -11.96 -26.93 8.85
N LEU A 381 -10.77 -27.20 9.40
CA LEU A 381 -10.37 -28.53 9.83
C LEU A 381 -11.27 -29.06 10.94
N LEU A 382 -11.60 -28.22 11.93
CA LEU A 382 -12.50 -28.59 13.02
C LEU A 382 -13.91 -28.93 12.53
N LYS A 383 -14.47 -28.15 11.62
CA LYS A 383 -15.78 -28.44 10.99
C LYS A 383 -15.77 -29.81 10.31
N MET A 384 -14.74 -30.09 9.52
CA MET A 384 -14.61 -31.35 8.79
C MET A 384 -14.50 -32.55 9.73
N SER A 385 -13.82 -32.38 10.87
CA SER A 385 -13.68 -33.43 11.90
C SER A 385 -14.99 -33.73 12.64
N VAL A 386 -15.77 -32.68 12.92
CA VAL A 386 -17.13 -32.83 13.52
C VAL A 386 -18.07 -33.51 12.53
N ASP A 387 -18.05 -33.17 11.26
CA ASP A 387 -18.86 -33.81 10.23
C ASP A 387 -18.53 -35.30 10.12
N LEU A 388 -17.25 -35.66 10.17
CA LEU A 388 -16.80 -37.05 10.15
C LEU A 388 -17.31 -37.83 11.37
N ALA A 389 -17.25 -37.25 12.57
CA ALA A 389 -17.77 -37.85 13.80
C ALA A 389 -19.31 -38.07 13.73
N THR A 390 -20.02 -37.07 13.18
CA THR A 390 -21.49 -37.15 13.00
C THR A 390 -21.88 -38.27 12.02
N MET A 391 -21.10 -38.52 10.97
CA MET A 391 -21.31 -39.64 10.04
C MET A 391 -21.16 -41.01 10.72
N ARG A 392 -20.49 -41.08 11.88
CA ARG A 392 -20.30 -42.31 12.70
C ARG A 392 -21.28 -42.40 13.86
N ASP A 393 -22.32 -41.58 13.88
CA ASP A 393 -23.31 -41.48 14.97
C ASP A 393 -22.70 -41.11 16.34
N GLN A 394 -21.63 -40.28 16.30
CA GLN A 394 -20.92 -39.75 17.45
C GLN A 394 -21.15 -38.23 17.56
N HIS A 395 -21.41 -37.75 18.77
CA HIS A 395 -21.54 -36.33 19.10
C HIS A 395 -20.28 -35.84 19.80
N ILE A 396 -19.30 -35.40 19.00
CA ILE A 396 -18.03 -34.92 19.52
C ILE A 396 -18.03 -33.40 19.46
N SER A 397 -17.78 -32.75 20.61
CA SER A 397 -17.58 -31.33 20.72
C SER A 397 -16.09 -31.02 20.70
N ILE A 398 -15.69 -30.02 19.89
CA ILE A 398 -14.31 -29.56 19.83
C ILE A 398 -14.27 -28.10 20.22
N GLU A 399 -13.53 -27.80 21.30
CA GLU A 399 -13.29 -26.45 21.77
C GLU A 399 -11.88 -26.00 21.36
N TYR A 400 -11.76 -24.75 20.94
CA TYR A 400 -10.50 -24.14 20.53
C TYR A 400 -10.26 -22.85 21.32
N VAL A 401 -9.12 -22.76 22.01
CA VAL A 401 -8.75 -21.66 22.90
C VAL A 401 -7.38 -21.11 22.52
N GLY A 402 -7.29 -19.80 22.32
CA GLY A 402 -6.07 -19.11 21.89
C GLY A 402 -6.10 -18.71 20.42
N GLN A 403 -4.95 -18.37 19.84
CA GLN A 403 -4.81 -17.97 18.45
C GLN A 403 -3.48 -18.47 17.88
N PHE A 404 -3.53 -19.04 16.68
CA PHE A 404 -2.33 -19.36 15.90
C PHE A 404 -1.77 -18.13 15.20
N GLY A 405 -2.66 -17.25 14.68
CA GLY A 405 -2.32 -16.06 13.95
C GLY A 405 -1.76 -16.32 12.55
N MET A 406 -1.08 -15.33 12.01
CA MET A 406 -0.45 -15.41 10.69
C MET A 406 0.83 -16.25 10.75
N MET A 407 1.04 -17.12 9.77
CA MET A 407 2.26 -17.92 9.65
C MET A 407 2.62 -18.23 8.19
N PRO A 408 3.89 -18.54 7.89
CA PRO A 408 4.29 -18.96 6.55
C PRO A 408 3.55 -20.23 6.10
N ALA A 409 3.24 -20.30 4.81
CA ALA A 409 2.62 -21.46 4.18
C ALA A 409 3.37 -22.76 4.42
N GLN A 410 4.70 -22.67 4.46
CA GLN A 410 5.61 -23.79 4.71
C GLN A 410 5.42 -24.37 6.11
N ASP A 411 4.92 -23.60 7.08
CA ASP A 411 4.60 -24.05 8.43
C ASP A 411 3.12 -24.48 8.53
N ALA A 412 2.23 -23.81 7.82
CA ALA A 412 0.79 -24.07 7.86
C ALA A 412 0.43 -25.50 7.40
N THR A 413 1.07 -26.00 6.33
CA THR A 413 0.78 -27.34 5.79
C THR A 413 1.16 -28.45 6.76
N PRO A 414 2.39 -28.56 7.30
CA PRO A 414 2.74 -29.60 8.25
C PRO A 414 1.96 -29.49 9.56
N LEU A 415 1.70 -28.25 10.05
CA LEU A 415 0.90 -28.04 11.26
C LEU A 415 -0.55 -28.55 11.08
N SER A 416 -1.16 -28.29 9.92
CA SER A 416 -2.52 -28.76 9.61
C SER A 416 -2.59 -30.28 9.59
N LEU A 417 -1.57 -30.95 9.04
CA LEU A 417 -1.50 -32.41 9.05
C LEU A 417 -1.34 -32.97 10.46
N VAL A 418 -0.46 -32.38 11.27
CA VAL A 418 -0.27 -32.77 12.68
C VAL A 418 -1.59 -32.66 13.47
N LEU A 419 -2.29 -31.52 13.35
CA LEU A 419 -3.56 -31.31 14.05
C LEU A 419 -4.65 -32.25 13.53
N THR A 420 -4.74 -32.48 12.23
CA THR A 420 -5.69 -33.45 11.65
C THR A 420 -5.45 -34.85 12.18
N GLU A 421 -4.20 -35.31 12.25
CA GLU A 421 -3.86 -36.62 12.80
C GLU A 421 -4.20 -36.73 14.30
N LEU A 422 -3.90 -35.70 15.09
CA LEU A 422 -4.24 -35.68 16.52
C LEU A 422 -5.75 -35.73 16.76
N ILE A 423 -6.54 -34.93 16.04
CA ILE A 423 -7.99 -34.90 16.15
C ILE A 423 -8.58 -36.25 15.68
N THR A 424 -8.08 -36.77 14.56
CA THR A 424 -8.54 -38.07 14.05
C THR A 424 -8.24 -39.20 15.03
N ASN A 425 -7.06 -39.21 15.65
CA ASN A 425 -6.70 -40.19 16.67
C ASN A 425 -7.64 -40.14 17.89
N ALA A 426 -7.99 -38.93 18.35
CA ALA A 426 -8.96 -38.76 19.43
C ALA A 426 -10.34 -39.29 19.03
N VAL A 427 -10.84 -38.98 17.83
CA VAL A 427 -12.14 -39.43 17.31
C VAL A 427 -12.17 -40.94 17.07
N GLU A 428 -11.15 -41.53 16.47
CA GLU A 428 -11.14 -42.94 16.07
C GLU A 428 -10.75 -43.87 17.20
N HIS A 429 -9.80 -43.49 18.05
CA HIS A 429 -9.24 -44.33 19.11
C HIS A 429 -9.67 -43.87 20.50
N GLY A 430 -9.71 -42.59 20.78
CA GLY A 430 -10.13 -42.06 22.06
C GLY A 430 -11.62 -42.31 22.36
N PHE A 431 -12.48 -42.25 21.35
CA PHE A 431 -13.93 -42.40 21.50
C PHE A 431 -14.49 -43.69 20.90
N GLU A 432 -13.66 -44.72 20.74
CA GLU A 432 -14.13 -46.01 20.26
C GLU A 432 -15.20 -46.58 21.21
N GLY A 433 -16.39 -46.87 20.66
CA GLY A 433 -17.53 -47.35 21.43
C GLY A 433 -18.28 -46.31 22.26
N ARG A 434 -17.89 -45.03 22.22
CA ARG A 434 -18.57 -43.91 22.89
C ARG A 434 -19.38 -43.07 21.90
N LYS A 435 -20.54 -42.58 22.35
CA LYS A 435 -21.40 -41.71 21.54
C LYS A 435 -21.10 -40.22 21.72
N GLU A 436 -20.50 -39.86 22.83
CA GLU A 436 -20.17 -38.48 23.17
C GLU A 436 -18.70 -38.37 23.55
N GLY A 437 -18.09 -37.23 23.21
CA GLY A 437 -16.71 -36.93 23.53
C GLY A 437 -16.41 -35.44 23.43
N HIS A 438 -15.37 -35.00 24.12
CA HIS A 438 -14.93 -33.64 24.14
C HIS A 438 -13.44 -33.54 23.85
N ILE A 439 -13.07 -32.67 22.89
CA ILE A 439 -11.68 -32.37 22.55
C ILE A 439 -11.43 -30.87 22.80
N VAL A 440 -10.34 -30.54 23.48
CA VAL A 440 -9.92 -29.18 23.73
C VAL A 440 -8.55 -28.96 23.07
N ILE A 441 -8.47 -27.91 22.25
CA ILE A 441 -7.20 -27.47 21.62
C ILE A 441 -6.82 -26.12 22.20
N SER A 442 -5.73 -26.08 22.95
CA SER A 442 -5.22 -24.86 23.57
C SER A 442 -3.96 -24.41 22.87
N VAL A 443 -3.87 -23.14 22.50
CA VAL A 443 -2.76 -22.57 21.75
C VAL A 443 -2.14 -21.43 22.51
N GLY A 444 -0.83 -21.50 22.71
CA GLY A 444 0.01 -20.45 23.26
C GLY A 444 1.09 -20.06 22.24
N ARG A 445 1.11 -18.80 21.79
CA ARG A 445 2.12 -18.29 20.86
C ARG A 445 2.89 -17.13 21.47
N SER A 446 4.22 -17.20 21.40
CA SER A 446 5.12 -16.12 21.80
C SER A 446 6.18 -15.92 20.73
N GLY A 447 5.94 -14.97 19.83
CA GLY A 447 6.79 -14.75 18.65
C GLY A 447 6.84 -15.98 17.73
N ALA A 448 8.02 -16.55 17.54
CA ALA A 448 8.22 -17.78 16.77
C ALA A 448 7.90 -19.06 17.55
N ASN A 449 7.81 -19.03 18.86
CA ASN A 449 7.52 -20.21 19.67
C ASN A 449 6.01 -20.46 19.69
N LEU A 450 5.62 -21.70 19.37
CA LEU A 450 4.24 -22.16 19.34
C LEU A 450 4.12 -23.39 20.24
N ASN A 451 3.29 -23.28 21.27
CA ASN A 451 2.90 -24.39 22.12
C ASN A 451 1.43 -24.73 21.83
N VAL A 452 1.17 -25.99 21.52
CA VAL A 452 -0.19 -26.50 21.28
C VAL A 452 -0.46 -27.69 22.18
N VAL A 453 -1.58 -27.66 22.87
CA VAL A 453 -2.02 -28.74 23.71
C VAL A 453 -3.35 -29.27 23.18
N VAL A 454 -3.42 -30.55 22.86
CA VAL A 454 -4.64 -31.24 22.44
C VAL A 454 -5.02 -32.23 23.52
N GLU A 455 -6.21 -32.06 24.09
CA GLU A 455 -6.75 -32.92 25.18
C GLU A 455 -8.06 -33.55 24.74
N ASP A 456 -8.21 -34.86 24.93
CA ASP A 456 -9.47 -35.57 24.79
C ASP A 456 -9.91 -36.17 26.13
N ASP A 457 -11.20 -36.44 26.29
CA ASP A 457 -11.79 -37.13 27.45
C ASP A 457 -12.11 -38.61 27.15
N GLY A 458 -11.37 -39.19 26.20
CA GLY A 458 -11.57 -40.54 25.70
C GLY A 458 -11.12 -41.66 26.65
N SER A 459 -10.83 -42.84 26.09
CA SER A 459 -10.35 -44.01 26.81
C SER A 459 -8.94 -43.89 27.40
N GLY A 460 -8.17 -42.90 26.90
CA GLY A 460 -6.79 -42.68 27.30
C GLY A 460 -5.77 -43.64 26.65
N LEU A 461 -4.50 -43.51 27.05
CA LEU A 461 -3.41 -44.38 26.61
C LEU A 461 -3.46 -45.70 27.41
N ASP A 462 -3.34 -46.84 26.74
CA ASP A 462 -3.30 -48.17 27.39
C ASP A 462 -2.15 -48.29 28.39
N HIS A 463 -2.49 -48.73 29.62
CA HIS A 463 -1.59 -48.77 30.78
C HIS A 463 -0.58 -49.95 30.78
N GLU A 464 -0.27 -50.55 29.65
CA GLU A 464 0.79 -51.56 29.57
C GLU A 464 2.12 -50.94 29.14
N GLU A 465 2.78 -50.16 30.04
CA GLU A 465 4.23 -50.06 30.06
C GLU A 465 4.73 -49.29 31.32
N LYS A 466 4.82 -50.02 32.42
CA LYS A 466 5.73 -49.70 33.52
C LYS A 466 7.14 -50.16 33.15
N ASN A 467 7.90 -49.35 32.41
CA ASN A 467 9.34 -49.32 32.46
C ASN A 467 9.87 -48.32 31.39
N GLY A 468 10.12 -47.12 31.75
CA GLY A 468 11.20 -46.21 31.37
C GLY A 468 11.67 -46.04 29.90
N MET A 469 10.97 -46.60 28.91
CA MET A 469 11.13 -46.28 27.49
C MET A 469 9.74 -46.29 26.87
N ALA A 470 9.23 -45.14 26.54
CA ALA A 470 7.99 -44.96 25.79
C ALA A 470 8.14 -45.63 24.41
N ARG A 471 7.80 -46.92 24.34
CA ARG A 471 7.37 -47.52 23.09
C ARG A 471 5.93 -47.06 22.91
N SER A 472 5.73 -46.13 21.98
CA SER A 472 4.42 -45.75 21.49
C SER A 472 3.68 -47.03 21.09
N SER A 473 2.73 -47.51 21.92
CA SER A 473 1.72 -48.46 21.51
C SER A 473 0.74 -47.78 20.58
N GLY A 474 1.17 -47.69 19.34
CA GLY A 474 0.54 -47.04 18.21
C GLY A 474 1.59 -46.79 17.20
N SER A 475 2.22 -47.83 16.62
CA SER A 475 3.11 -47.72 15.45
C SER A 475 2.30 -47.39 14.19
N GLY A 476 1.18 -46.68 14.33
CA GLY A 476 0.40 -46.17 13.21
C GLY A 476 1.15 -45.11 12.48
N LEU A 477 0.94 -45.05 11.17
CA LEU A 477 1.52 -44.07 10.27
C LEU A 477 1.26 -42.63 10.74
N GLY A 478 0.12 -42.35 11.39
CA GLY A 478 -0.25 -41.04 11.97
C GLY A 478 0.72 -40.55 13.05
N THR A 479 1.08 -41.39 14.02
CA THR A 479 2.05 -41.02 15.07
C THR A 479 3.43 -40.76 14.50
N GLN A 480 3.85 -41.53 13.50
CA GLN A 480 5.13 -41.29 12.80
C GLN A 480 5.13 -39.94 12.05
N ILE A 481 4.01 -39.57 11.44
CA ILE A 481 3.83 -38.27 10.76
C ILE A 481 3.93 -37.13 11.77
N ILE A 482 3.22 -37.20 12.90
CA ILE A 482 3.29 -36.19 13.96
C ILE A 482 4.74 -35.99 14.41
N ASN A 483 5.42 -37.08 14.77
CA ASN A 483 6.81 -37.02 15.22
C ASN A 483 7.74 -36.42 14.13
N THR A 484 7.56 -36.84 12.87
CA THR A 484 8.40 -36.39 11.76
C THR A 484 8.26 -34.90 11.54
N PHE A 485 7.03 -34.38 11.44
CA PHE A 485 6.81 -32.94 11.21
C PHE A 485 7.22 -32.10 12.42
N VAL A 486 6.85 -32.50 13.64
CA VAL A 486 7.19 -31.72 14.85
C VAL A 486 8.71 -31.65 15.02
N THR A 487 9.42 -32.77 14.80
CA THR A 487 10.89 -32.81 15.01
C THR A 487 11.66 -32.21 13.84
N ASN A 488 11.32 -32.57 12.58
CA ASN A 488 12.12 -32.19 11.43
C ASN A 488 11.75 -30.81 10.87
N ASP A 489 10.44 -30.48 10.80
CA ASP A 489 10.01 -29.21 10.22
C ASP A 489 10.01 -28.06 11.23
N PHE A 490 9.60 -28.34 12.48
CA PHE A 490 9.51 -27.33 13.53
C PHE A 490 10.67 -27.37 14.54
N GLY A 491 11.57 -28.36 14.47
CA GLY A 491 12.65 -28.53 15.45
C GLY A 491 12.16 -28.67 16.89
N GLY A 492 10.93 -29.20 17.03
CA GLY A 492 10.21 -29.24 18.28
C GLY A 492 10.18 -30.61 18.94
N SER A 493 9.31 -30.74 19.93
CA SER A 493 9.05 -32.00 20.65
C SER A 493 7.57 -32.27 20.83
N VAL A 494 7.20 -33.56 20.89
CA VAL A 494 5.84 -34.02 21.21
C VAL A 494 5.87 -34.89 22.45
N HIS A 495 4.99 -34.60 23.40
CA HIS A 495 4.84 -35.34 24.63
C HIS A 495 3.40 -35.86 24.77
N TRP A 496 3.26 -37.15 25.04
CA TRP A 496 1.99 -37.84 25.25
C TRP A 496 1.82 -38.16 26.72
N GLU A 497 0.75 -37.68 27.32
CA GLU A 497 0.47 -37.82 28.73
C GLU A 497 -0.94 -38.37 28.97
N PRO A 498 -1.15 -39.28 29.96
CA PRO A 498 -2.49 -39.63 30.37
C PRO A 498 -3.11 -38.46 31.14
N ARG A 499 -4.35 -38.13 30.84
CA ARG A 499 -5.09 -37.11 31.56
C ARG A 499 -5.61 -37.66 32.89
N ARG A 500 -5.56 -36.87 33.99
CA ARG A 500 -5.95 -37.29 35.34
C ARG A 500 -7.42 -37.70 35.46
N GLU A 501 -8.27 -37.09 34.65
CA GLU A 501 -9.73 -37.32 34.63
C GLU A 501 -10.17 -38.33 33.57
N GLY A 502 -9.25 -39.03 32.94
CA GLY A 502 -9.44 -39.92 31.80
C GLY A 502 -9.18 -39.20 30.48
N GLY A 503 -8.73 -39.94 29.47
CA GLY A 503 -8.35 -39.40 28.16
C GLY A 503 -6.85 -39.19 27.97
N THR A 504 -6.49 -38.56 26.84
CA THR A 504 -5.11 -38.30 26.46
C THR A 504 -4.85 -36.79 26.40
N ARG A 505 -3.65 -36.41 26.75
CA ARG A 505 -3.10 -35.05 26.58
C ARG A 505 -1.85 -35.12 25.74
N VAL A 506 -1.83 -34.38 24.66
CA VAL A 506 -0.67 -34.25 23.76
C VAL A 506 -0.18 -32.83 23.79
N VAL A 507 1.09 -32.64 24.13
CA VAL A 507 1.75 -31.34 24.19
C VAL A 507 2.76 -31.25 23.05
N LEU A 508 2.62 -30.22 22.21
CA LEU A 508 3.51 -29.90 21.10
C LEU A 508 4.24 -28.61 21.40
N ASP A 509 5.55 -28.66 21.43
CA ASP A 509 6.42 -27.48 21.48
C ASP A 509 7.11 -27.34 20.14
N MET A 510 6.87 -26.22 19.45
CA MET A 510 7.30 -26.01 18.07
C MET A 510 7.89 -24.61 17.89
N LYS A 511 8.73 -24.47 16.89
CA LYS A 511 9.30 -23.18 16.48
C LYS A 511 8.92 -22.90 15.03
N LEU A 512 8.12 -21.85 14.84
CA LEU A 512 7.75 -21.37 13.50
C LEU A 512 8.93 -20.66 12.85
N ARG A 513 8.98 -20.70 11.54
CA ARG A 513 9.90 -19.89 10.74
C ARG A 513 9.54 -18.41 10.91
N ALA A 514 10.54 -17.54 10.95
CA ALA A 514 10.28 -16.11 10.94
C ALA A 514 9.60 -15.73 9.63
N ALA A 515 8.47 -15.02 9.70
CA ALA A 515 7.95 -14.34 8.52
C ALA A 515 9.06 -13.38 8.04
N GLN A 516 9.53 -13.52 6.81
CA GLN A 516 10.44 -12.54 6.23
C GLN A 516 9.64 -11.25 6.07
N GLU A 517 9.91 -10.27 6.92
CA GLU A 517 9.52 -8.87 6.70
C GLU A 517 10.42 -8.36 5.57
N GLU A 518 9.89 -8.22 4.35
CA GLU A 518 10.49 -7.41 3.29
C GLU A 518 10.12 -5.93 3.46
#